data_07b02922603225a87555cd38739fb9d5
#
_entry.id   07b02922603225a87555cd38739fb9d5
#
_cell.length_a   1.000
_cell.length_b   1.000
_cell.length_c   1.000
_cell.angle_alpha   90.00
_cell.angle_beta   90.00
_cell.angle_gamma   90.00
#
_symmetry.space_group_name_H-M   'P 1'
#
loop_
_entity.id
_entity.type
_entity.pdbx_description
1 polymer ?
#
loop_
_entity_poly.entity_id
_entity_poly.type
_entity_poly.pdbx_seq_one_letter_code
_entity_poly.pdbx_strand_id
1 'polypeptide(L)'
;MEVVNIGTLAAAVRTRAPDAPLDRVEAAMAVGEDLASGADELIGLFVAEARGAGCSWTEIGARMGVSKQAARQRFMRPSAGPATAALAPGMRLRPRDRLLACLEAAGSEAAADGSTEVGTHHQLTGLFEEGVAAAILEKLGVRAEAVRAAARELFPGAGQPADVAPPQSAEARDAVCGAEALARRGGCRYVGTEHLLGALALDPGSRARRVLISLDVSIPAIKKELGCFISPEPRRRRRRDKTVAGTCSFCGKPRTDALRLVAGPGVHICAECIGLCNEILARDQDGGEGAPS
;
A
#
# COMPACT_ATOMS: atom_id res chain seq x y z
N MET A 1 -21.38 18.13 23.17
CA MET A 1 -20.20 17.41 22.67
C MET A 1 -20.35 15.96 23.11
N GLU A 2 -20.76 15.10 22.20
CA GLU A 2 -20.92 13.67 22.50
C GLU A 2 -19.51 13.08 22.61
N VAL A 3 -19.07 12.89 23.85
CA VAL A 3 -17.80 12.27 24.14
C VAL A 3 -17.86 10.82 23.65
N VAL A 4 -16.88 10.37 22.89
CA VAL A 4 -16.75 8.98 22.43
C VAL A 4 -16.93 8.04 23.63
N ASN A 5 -18.06 7.35 23.69
CA ASN A 5 -18.42 6.52 24.84
C ASN A 5 -17.92 5.09 24.61
N ILE A 6 -16.95 4.65 25.43
CA ILE A 6 -16.37 3.31 25.36
C ILE A 6 -17.45 2.22 25.49
N GLY A 7 -18.51 2.47 26.28
CA GLY A 7 -19.62 1.54 26.42
C GLY A 7 -20.38 1.31 25.09
N THR A 8 -20.62 2.38 24.33
CA THR A 8 -21.26 2.31 23.01
C THR A 8 -20.37 1.56 22.02
N LEU A 9 -19.08 1.83 22.02
CA LEU A 9 -18.10 1.13 21.18
C LEU A 9 -18.00 -0.36 21.55
N ALA A 10 -17.98 -0.68 22.84
CA ALA A 10 -17.96 -2.07 23.30
C ALA A 10 -19.26 -2.82 22.93
N ALA A 11 -20.41 -2.14 22.93
CA ALA A 11 -21.66 -2.70 22.45
C ALA A 11 -21.61 -2.99 20.95
N ALA A 12 -21.09 -2.04 20.15
CA ALA A 12 -20.92 -2.22 18.70
C ALA A 12 -19.98 -3.40 18.38
N VAL A 13 -18.88 -3.56 19.11
CA VAL A 13 -17.97 -4.70 18.98
C VAL A 13 -18.68 -6.01 19.27
N ARG A 14 -19.48 -6.08 20.35
CA ARG A 14 -20.25 -7.29 20.71
C ARG A 14 -21.30 -7.65 19.65
N THR A 15 -21.95 -6.66 19.08
CA THR A 15 -22.92 -6.86 17.99
C THR A 15 -22.24 -7.38 16.72
N ARG A 16 -21.01 -6.93 16.44
CA ARG A 16 -20.26 -7.32 15.24
C ARG A 16 -19.63 -8.71 15.35
N ALA A 17 -19.34 -9.19 16.57
CA ALA A 17 -18.74 -10.50 16.86
C ALA A 17 -19.40 -11.14 18.10
N PRO A 18 -20.62 -11.70 17.98
CA PRO A 18 -21.39 -12.18 19.14
C PRO A 18 -20.78 -13.45 19.77
N ASP A 19 -20.21 -14.34 18.98
CA ASP A 19 -20.03 -15.75 19.38
C ASP A 19 -18.60 -16.13 19.81
N ALA A 20 -17.55 -15.41 19.39
CA ALA A 20 -16.18 -15.78 19.68
C ALA A 20 -15.38 -14.67 20.40
N PRO A 21 -14.76 -14.95 21.56
CA PRO A 21 -13.99 -13.96 22.29
C PRO A 21 -12.81 -13.38 21.50
N LEU A 22 -12.15 -14.18 20.67
CA LEU A 22 -11.02 -13.72 19.86
C LEU A 22 -11.46 -12.84 18.67
N ASP A 23 -12.62 -13.12 18.09
CA ASP A 23 -13.20 -12.28 17.02
C ASP A 23 -13.61 -10.91 17.57
N ARG A 24 -13.99 -10.83 18.85
CA ARG A 24 -14.23 -9.55 19.53
C ARG A 24 -12.96 -8.72 19.67
N VAL A 25 -11.81 -9.34 19.89
CA VAL A 25 -10.53 -8.63 19.94
C VAL A 25 -10.21 -8.07 18.56
N GLU A 26 -10.40 -8.85 17.49
CA GLU A 26 -10.20 -8.39 16.11
C GLU A 26 -11.16 -7.24 15.76
N ALA A 27 -12.44 -7.37 16.10
CA ALA A 27 -13.44 -6.32 15.92
C ALA A 27 -13.12 -5.05 16.72
N ALA A 28 -12.61 -5.20 17.96
CA ALA A 28 -12.20 -4.07 18.79
C ALA A 28 -10.97 -3.36 18.22
N MET A 29 -10.01 -4.11 17.67
CA MET A 29 -8.86 -3.52 16.98
C MET A 29 -9.29 -2.71 15.76
N ALA A 30 -10.21 -3.22 14.95
CA ALA A 30 -10.75 -2.49 13.80
C ALA A 30 -11.45 -1.19 14.22
N VAL A 31 -12.27 -1.22 15.28
CA VAL A 31 -12.90 -0.02 15.83
C VAL A 31 -11.86 0.96 16.39
N GLY A 32 -10.80 0.46 17.02
CA GLY A 32 -9.69 1.30 17.52
C GLY A 32 -8.93 1.98 16.36
N GLU A 33 -8.71 1.28 15.26
CA GLU A 33 -8.09 1.84 14.04
C GLU A 33 -9.00 2.91 13.39
N ASP A 34 -10.32 2.68 13.32
CA ASP A 34 -11.28 3.66 12.83
C ASP A 34 -11.29 4.94 13.68
N LEU A 35 -11.22 4.80 15.02
CA LEU A 35 -11.14 5.93 15.95
C LEU A 35 -9.83 6.71 15.80
N ALA A 36 -8.71 6.01 15.68
CA ALA A 36 -7.40 6.64 15.48
C ALA A 36 -7.36 7.41 14.15
N SER A 37 -7.97 6.85 13.09
CA SER A 37 -8.10 7.53 11.79
C SER A 37 -8.96 8.78 11.90
N GLY A 38 -10.12 8.71 12.57
CA GLY A 38 -10.99 9.88 12.80
C GLY A 38 -10.32 10.97 13.63
N ALA A 39 -9.52 10.58 14.63
CA ALA A 39 -8.73 11.54 15.41
C ALA A 39 -7.65 12.23 14.56
N ASP A 40 -6.97 11.49 13.68
CA ASP A 40 -5.98 12.04 12.75
C ASP A 40 -6.63 13.00 11.75
N GLU A 41 -7.82 12.69 11.25
CA GLU A 41 -8.59 13.57 10.36
C GLU A 41 -8.99 14.87 11.05
N LEU A 42 -9.51 14.78 12.28
CA LEU A 42 -9.87 15.95 13.09
C LEU A 42 -8.66 16.86 13.32
N ILE A 43 -7.53 16.29 13.74
CA ILE A 43 -6.29 17.05 13.96
C ILE A 43 -5.82 17.67 12.63
N GLY A 44 -5.88 16.91 11.53
CA GLY A 44 -5.51 17.37 10.19
C GLY A 44 -6.32 18.58 9.72
N LEU A 45 -7.62 18.61 10.01
CA LEU A 45 -8.50 19.75 9.72
C LEU A 45 -7.99 21.03 10.40
N PHE A 46 -7.74 20.96 11.71
CA PHE A 46 -7.27 22.14 12.49
C PHE A 46 -5.82 22.53 12.18
N VAL A 47 -4.97 21.56 11.79
CA VAL A 47 -3.62 21.86 11.28
C VAL A 47 -3.71 22.62 9.95
N ALA A 48 -4.62 22.23 9.06
CA ALA A 48 -4.84 22.94 7.79
C ALA A 48 -5.38 24.36 8.03
N GLU A 49 -6.31 24.53 8.96
CA GLU A 49 -6.83 25.83 9.37
C GLU A 49 -5.71 26.72 9.96
N ALA A 50 -4.90 26.20 10.87
CA ALA A 50 -3.76 26.91 11.43
C ALA A 50 -2.75 27.33 10.35
N ARG A 51 -2.50 26.46 9.36
CA ARG A 51 -1.64 26.79 8.21
C ARG A 51 -2.24 27.89 7.35
N GLY A 52 -3.55 27.84 7.09
CA GLY A 52 -4.29 28.89 6.39
C GLY A 52 -4.22 30.25 7.11
N ALA A 53 -4.19 30.24 8.45
CA ALA A 53 -3.99 31.41 9.28
C ALA A 53 -2.52 31.87 9.40
N GLY A 54 -1.57 31.22 8.69
CA GLY A 54 -0.17 31.63 8.63
C GLY A 54 0.75 31.01 9.68
N CYS A 55 0.25 30.13 10.58
CA CYS A 55 1.08 29.44 11.58
C CYS A 55 2.17 28.60 10.92
N SER A 56 3.39 28.64 11.43
CA SER A 56 4.51 27.86 10.92
C SER A 56 4.45 26.40 11.38
N TRP A 57 5.10 25.49 10.66
CA TRP A 57 5.24 24.10 11.08
C TRP A 57 6.01 23.94 12.40
N THR A 58 6.83 24.92 12.77
CA THR A 58 7.55 24.94 14.05
C THR A 58 6.57 25.19 15.21
N GLU A 59 5.67 26.15 15.06
CA GLU A 59 4.64 26.46 16.05
C GLU A 59 3.63 25.31 16.20
N ILE A 60 3.18 24.75 15.08
CA ILE A 60 2.27 23.59 15.06
C ILE A 60 2.94 22.39 15.76
N GLY A 61 4.19 22.08 15.39
CA GLY A 61 4.93 20.97 16.01
C GLY A 61 5.12 21.18 17.52
N ALA A 62 5.47 22.38 17.94
CA ALA A 62 5.61 22.72 19.36
C ALA A 62 4.29 22.51 20.15
N ARG A 63 3.14 22.92 19.57
CA ARG A 63 1.81 22.70 20.18
C ARG A 63 1.42 21.23 20.25
N MET A 64 1.88 20.42 19.32
CA MET A 64 1.61 18.98 19.24
C MET A 64 2.62 18.13 20.04
N GLY A 65 3.67 18.75 20.63
CA GLY A 65 4.72 18.01 21.32
C GLY A 65 5.62 17.19 20.39
N VAL A 66 5.71 17.55 19.10
CA VAL A 66 6.52 16.85 18.10
C VAL A 66 7.45 17.80 17.35
N SER A 67 8.48 17.28 16.70
CA SER A 67 9.37 18.11 15.88
C SER A 67 8.63 18.71 14.68
N LYS A 68 9.13 19.87 14.18
CA LYS A 68 8.67 20.50 12.93
C LYS A 68 8.56 19.48 11.78
N GLN A 69 9.57 18.61 11.66
CA GLN A 69 9.64 17.61 10.60
C GLN A 69 8.57 16.54 10.79
N ALA A 70 8.36 16.07 12.02
CA ALA A 70 7.33 15.07 12.33
C ALA A 70 5.91 15.62 12.10
N ALA A 71 5.63 16.86 12.55
CA ALA A 71 4.37 17.53 12.29
C ALA A 71 4.12 17.68 10.79
N ARG A 72 5.13 18.17 10.06
CA ARG A 72 5.07 18.31 8.60
C ARG A 72 4.83 16.97 7.91
N GLN A 73 5.57 15.94 8.26
CA GLN A 73 5.46 14.61 7.65
C GLN A 73 4.11 13.95 7.93
N ARG A 74 3.52 14.17 9.11
CA ARG A 74 2.22 13.61 9.50
C ARG A 74 1.04 14.36 8.85
N PHE A 75 1.12 15.67 8.70
CA PHE A 75 0.01 16.53 8.28
C PHE A 75 0.29 17.35 7.02
N MET A 76 1.50 17.32 6.47
CA MET A 76 1.71 17.69 5.11
C MET A 76 1.19 16.53 4.24
N ARG A 77 -0.13 16.38 4.24
CA ARG A 77 -0.78 15.83 3.06
C ARG A 77 -0.42 16.78 1.91
N PRO A 78 -0.03 16.30 0.74
CA PRO A 78 -0.25 17.11 -0.44
C PRO A 78 -1.68 17.66 -0.27
N SER A 79 -1.84 18.97 -0.37
CA SER A 79 -3.14 19.67 -0.34
C SER A 79 -4.12 18.77 -1.07
N ALA A 80 -5.36 18.60 -0.55
CA ALA A 80 -6.37 17.74 -1.16
C ALA A 80 -6.39 18.03 -2.66
N GLY A 81 -5.44 17.46 -3.37
CA GLY A 81 -5.26 17.56 -4.79
C GLY A 81 -6.31 16.66 -5.44
N PRO A 82 -6.47 16.75 -6.74
CA PRO A 82 -7.42 15.93 -7.50
C PRO A 82 -7.31 14.43 -7.19
N ALA A 83 -6.15 13.94 -6.72
CA ALA A 83 -5.95 12.55 -6.31
C ALA A 83 -6.76 12.13 -5.08
N THR A 84 -6.95 13.01 -4.10
CA THR A 84 -7.77 12.68 -2.91
C THR A 84 -9.26 12.69 -3.28
N ALA A 85 -9.66 13.55 -4.23
CA ALA A 85 -10.99 13.53 -4.82
C ALA A 85 -11.24 12.28 -5.70
N ALA A 86 -10.16 11.64 -6.15
CA ALA A 86 -10.22 10.38 -6.91
C ALA A 86 -10.48 9.14 -6.03
N LEU A 87 -10.34 9.27 -4.70
CA LEU A 87 -10.62 8.18 -3.78
C LEU A 87 -12.13 8.03 -3.59
N ALA A 88 -12.59 6.78 -3.57
CA ALA A 88 -13.99 6.48 -3.36
C ALA A 88 -14.43 6.91 -1.94
N PRO A 89 -15.59 7.55 -1.79
CA PRO A 89 -16.16 7.81 -0.49
C PRO A 89 -16.36 6.51 0.30
N GLY A 90 -15.84 6.45 1.54
CA GLY A 90 -15.98 5.28 2.40
C GLY A 90 -14.85 4.24 2.27
N MET A 91 -13.76 4.56 1.59
CA MET A 91 -12.56 3.73 1.54
C MET A 91 -11.99 3.51 2.95
N ARG A 92 -11.84 2.25 3.36
CA ARG A 92 -11.41 1.85 4.71
C ARG A 92 -9.91 1.65 4.83
N LEU A 93 -9.26 1.21 3.72
CA LEU A 93 -7.82 1.02 3.69
C LEU A 93 -7.12 2.29 3.22
N ARG A 94 -5.98 2.60 3.82
CA ARG A 94 -5.18 3.77 3.42
C ARG A 94 -4.54 3.52 2.06
N PRO A 95 -4.68 4.43 1.08
CA PRO A 95 -3.92 4.39 -0.15
C PRO A 95 -2.45 4.69 0.15
N ARG A 96 -1.53 4.05 -0.55
CA ARG A 96 -0.11 4.43 -0.53
C ARG A 96 0.13 5.69 -1.34
N ASP A 97 1.16 6.45 -0.97
CA ASP A 97 1.54 7.70 -1.65
C ASP A 97 1.74 7.50 -3.16
N ARG A 98 2.32 6.37 -3.56
CA ARG A 98 2.49 6.01 -4.98
C ARG A 98 1.17 5.80 -5.71
N LEU A 99 0.16 5.25 -5.06
CA LEU A 99 -1.17 5.14 -5.66
C LEU A 99 -1.79 6.52 -5.85
N LEU A 100 -1.62 7.42 -4.89
CA LEU A 100 -2.10 8.80 -5.01
C LEU A 100 -1.41 9.52 -6.18
N ALA A 101 -0.08 9.40 -6.31
CA ALA A 101 0.68 9.95 -7.42
C ALA A 101 0.19 9.41 -8.79
N CYS A 102 -0.09 8.10 -8.88
CA CYS A 102 -0.66 7.50 -10.09
C CYS A 102 -2.05 8.07 -10.43
N LEU A 103 -2.89 8.32 -9.43
CA LEU A 103 -4.22 8.92 -9.65
C LEU A 103 -4.13 10.40 -10.05
N GLU A 104 -3.14 11.14 -9.54
CA GLU A 104 -2.83 12.51 -9.98
C GLU A 104 -2.35 12.53 -11.42
N ALA A 105 -1.42 11.64 -11.78
CA ALA A 105 -0.95 11.49 -13.15
C ALA A 105 -2.10 11.13 -14.12
N ALA A 106 -3.00 10.25 -13.70
CA ALA A 106 -4.20 9.92 -14.48
C ALA A 106 -5.11 11.15 -14.73
N GLY A 107 -5.25 12.00 -13.72
CA GLY A 107 -5.97 13.26 -13.85
C GLY A 107 -5.29 14.22 -14.84
N SER A 108 -3.97 14.32 -14.79
CA SER A 108 -3.17 15.16 -15.69
C SER A 108 -3.23 14.65 -17.13
N GLU A 109 -3.18 13.33 -17.35
CA GLU A 109 -3.35 12.74 -18.70
C GLU A 109 -4.74 13.03 -19.27
N ALA A 110 -5.80 12.91 -18.46
CA ALA A 110 -7.17 13.21 -18.89
C ALA A 110 -7.37 14.70 -19.22
N ALA A 111 -6.72 15.59 -18.48
CA ALA A 111 -6.73 17.03 -18.77
C ALA A 111 -5.96 17.32 -20.05
N ALA A 112 -4.81 16.69 -20.26
CA ALA A 112 -3.96 16.91 -21.44
C ALA A 112 -4.59 16.40 -22.73
N ASP A 113 -5.38 15.33 -22.69
CA ASP A 113 -6.07 14.82 -23.88
C ASP A 113 -7.45 15.44 -24.12
N GLY A 114 -7.89 16.34 -23.24
CA GLY A 114 -9.17 17.04 -23.34
C GLY A 114 -10.38 16.16 -22.99
N SER A 115 -10.19 15.13 -22.18
CA SER A 115 -11.29 14.30 -21.68
C SER A 115 -12.15 15.05 -20.68
N THR A 116 -13.45 14.81 -20.68
CA THR A 116 -14.39 15.41 -19.72
C THR A 116 -14.40 14.71 -18.37
N GLU A 117 -13.82 13.54 -18.29
CA GLU A 117 -13.70 12.73 -17.07
C GLU A 117 -12.48 11.81 -17.13
N VAL A 118 -11.95 11.47 -15.94
CA VAL A 118 -10.86 10.50 -15.80
C VAL A 118 -11.43 9.09 -15.93
N GLY A 119 -11.11 8.39 -17.00
CA GLY A 119 -11.49 6.99 -17.22
C GLY A 119 -10.41 6.01 -16.71
N THR A 120 -10.74 4.71 -16.71
CA THR A 120 -9.81 3.65 -16.29
C THR A 120 -8.57 3.54 -17.18
N HIS A 121 -8.64 3.93 -18.46
CA HIS A 121 -7.48 4.00 -19.36
C HIS A 121 -6.47 5.07 -18.92
N HIS A 122 -6.94 6.23 -18.38
CA HIS A 122 -6.05 7.22 -17.78
C HIS A 122 -5.41 6.70 -16.49
N GLN A 123 -6.17 5.97 -15.66
CA GLN A 123 -5.60 5.31 -14.48
C GLN A 123 -4.53 4.29 -14.86
N LEU A 124 -4.69 3.58 -15.97
CA LEU A 124 -3.67 2.66 -16.48
C LEU A 124 -2.40 3.40 -16.90
N THR A 125 -2.52 4.55 -17.59
CA THR A 125 -1.35 5.37 -17.95
C THR A 125 -0.64 5.91 -16.72
N GLY A 126 -1.38 6.36 -15.71
CA GLY A 126 -0.83 6.84 -14.44
C GLY A 126 -0.06 5.77 -13.65
N LEU A 127 -0.33 4.48 -13.86
CA LEU A 127 0.40 3.40 -13.17
C LEU A 127 1.88 3.28 -13.57
N PHE A 128 2.31 3.94 -14.66
CA PHE A 128 3.71 3.93 -15.08
C PHE A 128 4.59 4.94 -14.34
N GLU A 129 4.03 5.81 -13.50
CA GLU A 129 4.83 6.77 -12.74
C GLU A 129 5.81 6.05 -11.81
N GLU A 130 5.31 5.25 -10.89
CA GLU A 130 6.14 4.45 -9.98
C GLU A 130 5.36 3.31 -9.32
N GLY A 131 6.04 2.24 -8.95
CA GLY A 131 5.50 1.24 -8.05
C GLY A 131 5.49 -0.18 -8.60
N VAL A 132 4.81 -1.07 -7.89
CA VAL A 132 4.76 -2.49 -8.22
C VAL A 132 4.05 -2.72 -9.56
N ALA A 133 3.02 -1.93 -9.86
CA ALA A 133 2.30 -2.03 -11.14
C ALA A 133 3.19 -1.71 -12.34
N ALA A 134 3.98 -0.62 -12.26
CA ALA A 134 4.94 -0.25 -13.30
C ALA A 134 5.93 -1.39 -13.56
N ALA A 135 6.54 -1.93 -12.50
CA ALA A 135 7.50 -3.03 -12.61
C ALA A 135 6.86 -4.31 -13.23
N ILE A 136 5.61 -4.61 -12.91
CA ILE A 136 4.89 -5.74 -13.52
C ILE A 136 4.64 -5.49 -15.02
N LEU A 137 4.18 -4.30 -15.38
CA LEU A 137 3.91 -3.94 -16.77
C LEU A 137 5.19 -3.95 -17.61
N GLU A 138 6.28 -3.38 -17.10
CA GLU A 138 7.60 -3.41 -17.74
C GLU A 138 8.12 -4.85 -17.93
N LYS A 139 7.99 -5.69 -16.91
CA LYS A 139 8.37 -7.11 -16.98
C LYS A 139 7.59 -7.86 -18.07
N LEU A 140 6.35 -7.46 -18.34
CA LEU A 140 5.50 -8.00 -19.39
C LEU A 140 5.75 -7.32 -20.76
N GLY A 141 6.75 -6.44 -20.87
CA GLY A 141 7.11 -5.74 -22.10
C GLY A 141 6.18 -4.59 -22.47
N VAL A 142 5.32 -4.14 -21.54
CA VAL A 142 4.38 -3.05 -21.77
C VAL A 142 5.07 -1.72 -21.51
N ARG A 143 5.06 -0.83 -22.50
CA ARG A 143 5.65 0.51 -22.42
C ARG A 143 4.58 1.58 -22.24
N ALA A 144 4.90 2.61 -21.44
CA ALA A 144 4.01 3.73 -21.18
C ALA A 144 3.52 4.43 -22.47
N GLU A 145 4.44 4.66 -23.42
CA GLU A 145 4.13 5.31 -24.68
C GLU A 145 3.15 4.50 -25.53
N ALA A 146 3.31 3.16 -25.56
CA ALA A 146 2.41 2.27 -26.27
C ALA A 146 1.01 2.31 -25.67
N VAL A 147 0.91 2.31 -24.32
CA VAL A 147 -0.36 2.42 -23.60
C VAL A 147 -1.04 3.76 -23.86
N ARG A 148 -0.29 4.87 -23.81
CA ARG A 148 -0.82 6.22 -24.16
C ARG A 148 -1.32 6.27 -25.60
N ALA A 149 -0.56 5.74 -26.55
CA ALA A 149 -0.95 5.72 -27.95
C ALA A 149 -2.24 4.92 -28.17
N ALA A 150 -2.30 3.69 -27.65
CA ALA A 150 -3.48 2.84 -27.76
C ALA A 150 -4.70 3.41 -27.01
N ALA A 151 -4.48 4.05 -25.86
CA ALA A 151 -5.55 4.74 -25.11
C ALA A 151 -6.18 5.87 -25.91
N ARG A 152 -5.36 6.74 -26.55
CA ARG A 152 -5.83 7.83 -27.40
C ARG A 152 -6.52 7.35 -28.67
N GLU A 153 -6.06 6.26 -29.24
CA GLU A 153 -6.69 5.65 -30.42
C GLU A 153 -8.07 5.08 -30.10
N LEU A 154 -8.19 4.33 -28.99
CA LEU A 154 -9.44 3.66 -28.60
C LEU A 154 -10.45 4.58 -27.93
N PHE A 155 -9.96 5.61 -27.23
CA PHE A 155 -10.75 6.51 -26.39
C PHE A 155 -10.26 7.96 -26.56
N PRO A 156 -10.42 8.56 -27.74
CA PRO A 156 -9.97 9.94 -27.98
C PRO A 156 -10.72 10.92 -27.08
N GLY A 157 -9.98 11.89 -26.51
CA GLY A 157 -10.58 13.02 -25.83
C GLY A 157 -11.44 13.85 -26.78
N ALA A 158 -12.55 14.37 -26.27
CA ALA A 158 -13.52 15.10 -27.10
C ALA A 158 -13.39 16.65 -26.98
N GLY A 159 -12.59 17.12 -26.03
CA GLY A 159 -12.43 18.53 -25.69
C GLY A 159 -11.06 19.10 -26.00
N GLN A 160 -10.84 20.31 -25.53
CA GLN A 160 -9.52 20.95 -25.55
C GLN A 160 -8.77 20.60 -24.25
N PRO A 161 -7.42 20.53 -24.31
CA PRO A 161 -6.62 20.38 -23.11
C PRO A 161 -6.99 21.41 -22.04
N ALA A 162 -7.01 20.99 -20.79
CA ALA A 162 -7.37 21.80 -19.63
C ALA A 162 -6.24 21.78 -18.60
N ASP A 163 -6.12 22.86 -17.81
CA ASP A 163 -5.13 22.95 -16.73
C ASP A 163 -5.59 22.21 -15.43
N VAL A 164 -6.87 21.86 -15.37
CA VAL A 164 -7.46 21.22 -14.19
C VAL A 164 -7.93 19.81 -14.56
N ALA A 165 -7.57 18.85 -13.73
CA ALA A 165 -8.00 17.47 -13.90
C ALA A 165 -9.53 17.37 -13.83
N PRO A 166 -10.18 16.69 -14.79
CA PRO A 166 -11.60 16.49 -14.77
C PRO A 166 -12.02 15.49 -13.66
N PRO A 167 -13.31 15.39 -13.32
CA PRO A 167 -13.80 14.44 -12.32
C PRO A 167 -13.58 13.00 -12.76
N GLN A 168 -13.49 12.09 -11.80
CA GLN A 168 -13.43 10.66 -12.06
C GLN A 168 -14.75 10.15 -12.66
N SER A 169 -14.68 9.32 -13.67
CA SER A 169 -15.84 8.58 -14.17
C SER A 169 -16.37 7.58 -13.12
N ALA A 170 -17.59 7.10 -13.27
CA ALA A 170 -18.11 6.05 -12.41
C ALA A 170 -17.24 4.80 -12.45
N GLU A 171 -16.85 4.37 -13.66
CA GLU A 171 -15.95 3.23 -13.91
C GLU A 171 -14.60 3.39 -13.19
N ALA A 172 -14.02 4.59 -13.22
CA ALA A 172 -12.74 4.85 -12.57
C ALA A 172 -12.85 4.80 -11.03
N ARG A 173 -13.95 5.32 -10.46
CA ARG A 173 -14.24 5.18 -9.03
C ARG A 173 -14.46 3.72 -8.62
N ASP A 174 -15.20 2.97 -9.43
CA ASP A 174 -15.44 1.54 -9.18
C ASP A 174 -14.13 0.73 -9.23
N ALA A 175 -13.19 1.09 -10.11
CA ALA A 175 -11.86 0.48 -10.15
C ALA A 175 -11.06 0.74 -8.85
N VAL A 176 -11.15 1.93 -8.26
CA VAL A 176 -10.52 2.23 -6.96
C VAL A 176 -11.17 1.42 -5.83
N CYS A 177 -12.52 1.29 -5.82
CA CYS A 177 -13.22 0.40 -4.89
C CYS A 177 -12.81 -1.06 -5.08
N GLY A 178 -12.68 -1.50 -6.32
CA GLY A 178 -12.20 -2.84 -6.68
C GLY A 178 -10.77 -3.10 -6.19
N ALA A 179 -9.90 -2.11 -6.29
CA ALA A 179 -8.53 -2.18 -5.77
C ALA A 179 -8.52 -2.37 -4.24
N GLU A 180 -9.36 -1.65 -3.52
CA GLU A 180 -9.52 -1.85 -2.07
C GLU A 180 -10.04 -3.25 -1.74
N ALA A 181 -11.04 -3.74 -2.48
CA ALA A 181 -11.58 -5.08 -2.28
C ALA A 181 -10.53 -6.17 -2.51
N LEU A 182 -9.65 -5.99 -3.52
CA LEU A 182 -8.51 -6.89 -3.77
C LEU A 182 -7.48 -6.84 -2.63
N ALA A 183 -7.12 -5.64 -2.15
CA ALA A 183 -6.21 -5.46 -1.03
C ALA A 183 -6.73 -6.14 0.25
N ARG A 184 -8.01 -5.94 0.56
CA ARG A 184 -8.66 -6.60 1.71
C ARG A 184 -8.68 -8.11 1.58
N ARG A 185 -8.99 -8.64 0.39
CA ARG A 185 -8.95 -10.09 0.12
C ARG A 185 -7.55 -10.65 0.28
N GLY A 186 -6.53 -9.92 -0.16
CA GLY A 186 -5.12 -10.27 0.04
C GLY A 186 -4.62 -10.12 1.47
N GLY A 187 -5.45 -9.60 2.41
CA GLY A 187 -5.05 -9.34 3.80
C GLY A 187 -4.09 -8.16 3.95
N CYS A 188 -4.03 -7.28 2.95
CA CYS A 188 -3.21 -6.08 2.98
C CYS A 188 -3.83 -5.00 3.87
N ARG A 189 -2.97 -4.18 4.52
CA ARG A 189 -3.38 -3.04 5.36
C ARG A 189 -3.45 -1.71 4.60
N TYR A 190 -3.15 -1.72 3.31
CA TYR A 190 -3.10 -0.54 2.44
C TYR A 190 -3.48 -0.94 1.02
N VAL A 191 -3.87 0.05 0.23
CA VAL A 191 -4.10 -0.10 -1.20
C VAL A 191 -2.88 0.45 -1.96
N GLY A 192 -2.26 -0.38 -2.78
CA GLY A 192 -1.12 -0.01 -3.63
C GLY A 192 -1.46 -0.04 -5.11
N THR A 193 -0.49 0.32 -5.95
CA THR A 193 -0.62 0.34 -7.42
C THR A 193 -0.92 -1.04 -8.00
N GLU A 194 -0.40 -2.11 -7.38
CA GLU A 194 -0.66 -3.50 -7.72
C GLU A 194 -2.14 -3.88 -7.61
N HIS A 195 -2.81 -3.35 -6.61
CA HIS A 195 -4.24 -3.60 -6.42
C HIS A 195 -5.08 -2.87 -7.47
N LEU A 196 -4.69 -1.62 -7.82
CA LEU A 196 -5.34 -0.87 -8.89
C LEU A 196 -5.12 -1.55 -10.24
N LEU A 197 -3.89 -1.99 -10.56
CA LEU A 197 -3.64 -2.78 -11.78
C LEU A 197 -4.52 -4.03 -11.83
N GLY A 198 -4.68 -4.71 -10.69
CA GLY A 198 -5.57 -5.87 -10.59
C GLY A 198 -7.03 -5.53 -10.90
N ALA A 199 -7.55 -4.46 -10.33
CA ALA A 199 -8.92 -4.00 -10.59
C ALA A 199 -9.12 -3.62 -12.06
N LEU A 200 -8.19 -2.87 -12.64
CA LEU A 200 -8.23 -2.43 -14.03
C LEU A 200 -8.16 -3.60 -15.03
N ALA A 201 -7.25 -4.55 -14.81
CA ALA A 201 -7.00 -5.64 -15.75
C ALA A 201 -8.03 -6.77 -15.63
N LEU A 202 -8.59 -7.03 -14.45
CA LEU A 202 -9.50 -8.15 -14.23
C LEU A 202 -10.97 -7.83 -14.50
N ASP A 203 -11.34 -6.55 -14.52
CA ASP A 203 -12.69 -6.13 -14.90
C ASP A 203 -12.90 -6.23 -16.41
N PRO A 204 -13.84 -7.08 -16.91
CA PRO A 204 -14.13 -7.21 -18.33
C PRO A 204 -14.64 -5.92 -19.00
N GLY A 205 -15.31 -5.05 -18.24
CA GLY A 205 -15.88 -3.79 -18.72
C GLY A 205 -14.88 -2.65 -18.82
N SER A 206 -13.73 -2.77 -18.17
CA SER A 206 -12.74 -1.70 -18.03
C SER A 206 -12.13 -1.27 -19.38
N ARG A 207 -12.10 0.05 -19.64
CA ARG A 207 -11.37 0.64 -20.77
C ARG A 207 -9.88 0.30 -20.70
N ALA A 208 -9.29 0.30 -19.50
CA ALA A 208 -7.90 -0.09 -19.28
C ALA A 208 -7.61 -1.51 -19.79
N ARG A 209 -8.51 -2.47 -19.51
CA ARG A 209 -8.39 -3.84 -20.01
C ARG A 209 -8.44 -3.88 -21.53
N ARG A 210 -9.30 -3.09 -22.17
CA ARG A 210 -9.38 -3.02 -23.65
C ARG A 210 -8.07 -2.51 -24.25
N VAL A 211 -7.44 -1.51 -23.62
CA VAL A 211 -6.10 -1.02 -24.02
C VAL A 211 -5.05 -2.12 -23.88
N LEU A 212 -5.04 -2.86 -22.76
CA LEU A 212 -4.10 -3.96 -22.56
C LEU A 212 -4.27 -5.05 -23.63
N ILE A 213 -5.51 -5.41 -23.96
CA ILE A 213 -5.83 -6.41 -24.98
C ILE A 213 -5.40 -5.93 -26.39
N SER A 214 -5.59 -4.64 -26.74
CA SER A 214 -5.16 -4.11 -28.04
C SER A 214 -3.64 -4.12 -28.21
N LEU A 215 -2.89 -4.19 -27.13
CA LEU A 215 -1.43 -4.32 -27.09
C LEU A 215 -0.97 -5.78 -26.94
N ASP A 216 -1.86 -6.77 -27.18
CA ASP A 216 -1.60 -8.20 -27.00
C ASP A 216 -1.09 -8.60 -25.62
N VAL A 217 -1.40 -7.80 -24.58
CA VAL A 217 -1.00 -8.09 -23.21
C VAL A 217 -1.87 -9.21 -22.63
N SER A 218 -1.23 -10.28 -22.21
CA SER A 218 -1.90 -11.42 -21.60
C SER A 218 -2.46 -11.10 -20.22
N ILE A 219 -3.77 -10.97 -20.07
CA ILE A 219 -4.44 -10.77 -18.78
C ILE A 219 -4.13 -11.90 -17.78
N PRO A 220 -4.10 -13.20 -18.19
CA PRO A 220 -3.61 -14.28 -17.32
C PRO A 220 -2.19 -14.08 -16.82
N ALA A 221 -1.28 -13.50 -17.64
CA ALA A 221 0.08 -13.18 -17.20
C ALA A 221 0.09 -12.08 -16.12
N ILE A 222 -0.68 -11.01 -16.31
CA ILE A 222 -0.86 -9.97 -15.27
C ILE A 222 -1.40 -10.61 -13.99
N LYS A 223 -2.44 -11.44 -14.07
CA LYS A 223 -3.01 -12.13 -12.91
C LYS A 223 -1.99 -13.01 -12.20
N LYS A 224 -1.12 -13.69 -12.93
CA LYS A 224 -0.04 -14.51 -12.37
C LYS A 224 0.96 -13.66 -11.58
N GLU A 225 1.43 -12.55 -12.17
CA GLU A 225 2.37 -11.64 -11.50
C GLU A 225 1.75 -10.98 -10.26
N LEU A 226 0.47 -10.66 -10.30
CA LEU A 226 -0.28 -10.10 -9.17
C LEU A 226 -0.62 -11.13 -8.09
N GLY A 227 -0.44 -12.43 -8.34
CA GLY A 227 -0.96 -13.51 -7.49
C GLY A 227 -0.57 -13.39 -6.02
N CYS A 228 0.65 -12.93 -5.71
CA CYS A 228 1.11 -12.74 -4.34
C CYS A 228 0.50 -11.50 -3.65
N PHE A 229 -0.08 -10.56 -4.40
CA PHE A 229 -0.64 -9.32 -3.86
C PHE A 229 -2.17 -9.38 -3.70
N ILE A 230 -2.85 -10.08 -4.61
CA ILE A 230 -4.33 -10.07 -4.70
C ILE A 230 -4.99 -11.38 -4.26
N SER A 231 -4.24 -12.46 -4.22
CA SER A 231 -4.73 -13.69 -3.60
C SER A 231 -4.43 -13.62 -2.11
N PRO A 232 -5.33 -14.07 -1.22
CA PRO A 232 -4.88 -14.39 0.10
C PRO A 232 -3.72 -15.36 -0.15
N GLU A 233 -2.49 -14.96 0.20
CA GLU A 233 -1.55 -16.01 0.55
C GLU A 233 -2.39 -16.96 1.39
N PRO A 234 -2.43 -18.29 1.04
CA PRO A 234 -2.81 -19.21 2.06
C PRO A 234 -1.91 -18.73 3.18
N ARG A 235 -2.48 -18.03 4.21
CA ARG A 235 -1.72 -17.72 5.40
C ARG A 235 -0.99 -19.02 5.54
N ARG A 236 0.26 -19.05 5.05
CA ARG A 236 1.16 -20.04 5.57
C ARG A 236 0.91 -19.74 7.00
N ARG A 237 -0.08 -20.47 7.54
CA ARG A 237 -0.12 -20.69 8.96
C ARG A 237 1.36 -20.73 9.15
N ARG A 238 1.94 -19.59 9.64
CA ARG A 238 3.18 -19.78 10.31
C ARG A 238 2.80 -21.02 11.06
N ARG A 239 3.03 -22.11 10.35
CA ARG A 239 3.17 -23.32 11.06
C ARG A 239 4.03 -22.73 12.11
N ARG A 240 3.35 -22.35 13.23
CA ARG A 240 4.11 -22.33 14.43
C ARG A 240 4.95 -23.50 14.13
N ASP A 241 6.07 -23.10 13.42
CA ASP A 241 7.04 -24.09 13.21
C ASP A 241 7.05 -24.64 14.60
N LYS A 242 6.38 -25.78 14.72
CA LYS A 242 6.99 -26.71 15.60
C LYS A 242 8.36 -26.68 14.99
N THR A 243 9.13 -25.66 15.39
CA THR A 243 10.56 -25.65 15.33
C THR A 243 10.78 -27.03 15.78
N VAL A 244 11.05 -27.92 14.79
CA VAL A 244 11.29 -29.32 15.12
C VAL A 244 12.34 -29.13 16.15
N ALA A 245 11.92 -29.38 17.43
CA ALA A 245 12.71 -28.96 18.56
C ALA A 245 14.02 -29.67 18.33
N GLY A 246 15.01 -28.92 17.77
CA GLY A 246 16.21 -29.54 17.39
C GLY A 246 16.71 -29.34 15.95
N THR A 247 16.33 -28.29 15.16
CA THR A 247 17.02 -27.92 13.91
C THR A 247 17.64 -26.53 14.01
N CYS A 248 18.85 -26.38 13.47
CA CYS A 248 19.51 -25.08 13.38
C CYS A 248 18.78 -24.18 12.36
N SER A 249 18.41 -22.97 12.76
CA SER A 249 17.70 -21.99 11.90
C SER A 249 18.60 -21.41 10.80
N PHE A 250 19.94 -21.58 10.91
CA PHE A 250 20.91 -21.09 9.94
C PHE A 250 21.21 -22.13 8.85
N CYS A 251 21.62 -23.32 9.24
CA CYS A 251 22.07 -24.36 8.28
C CYS A 251 21.05 -25.50 8.09
N GLY A 252 19.92 -25.50 8.81
CA GLY A 252 18.89 -26.52 8.70
C GLY A 252 19.27 -27.90 9.28
N LYS A 253 20.49 -28.10 9.81
CA LYS A 253 20.92 -29.37 10.39
C LYS A 253 20.06 -29.71 11.61
N PRO A 254 19.56 -30.96 11.72
CA PRO A 254 18.80 -31.40 12.90
C PRO A 254 19.72 -31.53 14.11
N ARG A 255 19.15 -31.37 15.30
CA ARG A 255 19.83 -31.64 16.56
C ARG A 255 20.21 -33.13 16.62
N THR A 256 21.48 -33.40 16.84
CA THR A 256 22.02 -34.74 17.16
C THR A 256 22.78 -34.65 18.47
N ASP A 257 23.13 -35.78 19.08
CA ASP A 257 23.92 -35.80 20.32
C ASP A 257 25.28 -35.08 20.16
N ALA A 258 25.81 -35.02 18.92
CA ALA A 258 27.03 -34.34 18.58
C ALA A 258 26.82 -32.81 18.23
N LEU A 259 25.59 -32.38 17.93
CA LEU A 259 25.32 -31.01 17.48
C LEU A 259 24.58 -30.24 18.59
N ARG A 260 25.31 -29.43 19.35
CA ARG A 260 24.72 -28.52 20.35
C ARG A 260 24.00 -27.37 19.67
N LEU A 261 22.78 -27.11 20.11
CA LEU A 261 22.00 -25.95 19.68
C LEU A 261 21.81 -24.95 20.83
N VAL A 262 22.05 -23.69 20.56
CA VAL A 262 21.68 -22.58 21.44
C VAL A 262 20.30 -22.09 21.01
N ALA A 263 19.36 -22.01 21.96
CA ALA A 263 17.98 -21.60 21.73
C ALA A 263 17.81 -20.12 22.09
N GLY A 264 17.21 -19.34 21.18
CA GLY A 264 16.71 -18.00 21.41
C GLY A 264 15.20 -17.92 21.12
N PRO A 265 14.56 -16.76 21.35
CA PRO A 265 13.14 -16.59 21.06
C PRO A 265 12.83 -16.83 19.57
N GLY A 266 12.29 -18.03 19.26
CA GLY A 266 11.91 -18.42 17.90
C GLY A 266 13.05 -18.85 16.97
N VAL A 267 14.30 -18.96 17.45
CA VAL A 267 15.46 -19.36 16.64
C VAL A 267 16.36 -20.32 17.42
N HIS A 268 17.04 -21.21 16.67
CA HIS A 268 18.07 -22.10 17.20
C HIS A 268 19.31 -21.97 16.33
N ILE A 269 20.49 -21.89 16.92
CA ILE A 269 21.75 -21.84 16.18
C ILE A 269 22.68 -22.94 16.67
N CYS A 270 23.31 -23.69 15.76
CA CYS A 270 24.27 -24.72 16.14
C CYS A 270 25.67 -24.13 16.40
N ALA A 271 26.47 -24.87 17.16
CA ALA A 271 27.83 -24.47 17.53
C ALA A 271 28.71 -24.20 16.29
N GLU A 272 28.54 -24.94 15.20
CA GLU A 272 29.26 -24.71 13.94
C GLU A 272 28.91 -23.35 13.32
N CYS A 273 27.61 -22.99 13.29
CA CYS A 273 27.17 -21.69 12.78
C CYS A 273 27.60 -20.54 13.70
N ILE A 274 27.67 -20.75 15.01
CA ILE A 274 28.20 -19.77 15.95
C ILE A 274 29.71 -19.55 15.65
N GLY A 275 30.48 -20.64 15.43
CA GLY A 275 31.87 -20.54 15.06
C GLY A 275 32.05 -19.72 13.78
N LEU A 276 31.32 -20.00 12.74
CA LEU A 276 31.34 -19.26 11.49
C LEU A 276 30.99 -17.76 11.68
N CYS A 277 29.98 -17.45 12.48
CA CYS A 277 29.63 -16.07 12.79
C CYS A 277 30.76 -15.35 13.53
N ASN A 278 31.45 -16.01 14.48
CA ASN A 278 32.59 -15.44 15.20
C ASN A 278 33.77 -15.19 14.28
N GLU A 279 34.06 -16.11 13.33
CA GLU A 279 35.11 -15.91 12.32
C GLU A 279 34.86 -14.72 11.41
N ILE A 280 33.60 -14.53 10.98
CA ILE A 280 33.19 -13.39 10.16
C ILE A 280 33.38 -12.09 10.95
N LEU A 281 32.87 -12.04 12.19
CA LEU A 281 32.99 -10.86 13.05
C LEU A 281 34.43 -10.53 13.41
N ALA A 282 35.29 -11.51 13.58
CA ALA A 282 36.72 -11.29 13.83
C ALA A 282 37.43 -10.67 12.60
N ARG A 283 37.10 -11.12 11.39
CA ARG A 283 37.65 -10.52 10.15
C ARG A 283 37.21 -9.08 9.94
N ASP A 284 36.01 -8.72 10.32
CA ASP A 284 35.50 -7.34 10.24
C ASP A 284 36.19 -6.40 11.24
N GLN A 285 36.71 -6.95 12.35
CA GLN A 285 37.49 -6.18 13.35
C GLN A 285 38.93 -5.96 12.90
N ASP A 286 39.55 -6.92 12.24
CA ASP A 286 40.92 -6.82 11.72
C ASP A 286 41.05 -5.97 10.44
N GLY A 287 39.92 -5.72 9.74
CA GLY A 287 39.86 -4.87 8.55
C GLY A 287 39.67 -3.36 8.83
N GLY A 288 39.56 -2.96 10.07
CA GLY A 288 39.26 -1.57 10.50
C GLY A 288 40.49 -0.67 10.78
N GLU A 289 41.72 -1.19 10.76
CA GLU A 289 42.95 -0.41 10.98
C GLU A 289 43.74 -0.20 9.67
N GLY A 290 43.31 0.74 8.87
CA GLY A 290 44.03 1.09 7.64
C GLY A 290 43.44 2.21 6.82
N ALA A 291 43.13 3.37 7.44
CA ALA A 291 43.02 4.62 6.70
C ALA A 291 44.21 5.51 7.03
N PRO A 292 45.14 5.80 6.09
CA PRO A 292 46.18 6.79 6.30
C PRO A 292 45.62 8.21 6.23
N SER A 293 46.20 9.04 7.06
CA SER A 293 46.08 10.49 7.24
C SER A 293 46.00 11.31 5.96
#